data_c5445efdfeff4625769a43e7a13acba9
#
_entry.id   c5445efdfeff4625769a43e7a13acba9
#
_cell.length_a   1.000
_cell.length_b   1.000
_cell.length_c   1.000
_cell.angle_alpha   90.00
_cell.angle_beta   90.00
_cell.angle_gamma   90.00
#
_symmetry.space_group_name_H-M   'P 1'
#
loop_
_entity.id
_entity.type
_entity.pdbx_description
1 polymer ?
#
loop_
_entity_poly.entity_id
_entity_poly.type
_entity_poly.pdbx_seq_one_letter_code
_entity_poly.pdbx_strand_id
1 'polypeptide(L)'
;HAAGKMTEEQVDDFVSHACPTCGSCSGMYTANSMNCLTEAIGMGLQGNGTIPAVYSERIKLAKHAGMQVMEMYRRNIRPRDIMTEKAFMNAMTVDMALGCSTNTMLHLPAIAHEAGVKLNLDIANEISAKTPNLCHLAPAGHTYMEQLNEAGGVYAVMNELNKKGLLYTDCMTATGKTVGENIEHVYNRDPEVIRPIDNPYSETGGIAVLKGNIA
;
A
#
# COMPACT_ATOMS: atom_id res chain seq x y z
N HIS A 1 32.25 6.69 -4.78
CA HIS A 1 33.12 7.69 -5.39
C HIS A 1 33.73 8.61 -4.33
N ALA A 2 32.92 9.34 -3.57
CA ALA A 2 33.41 10.27 -2.53
C ALA A 2 34.38 9.64 -1.50
N ALA A 3 34.29 8.36 -1.23
CA ALA A 3 35.19 7.61 -0.37
C ALA A 3 36.48 7.13 -1.08
N GLY A 4 36.70 7.50 -2.35
CA GLY A 4 37.88 7.09 -3.15
C GLY A 4 37.89 5.60 -3.53
N LYS A 5 36.77 4.89 -3.41
CA LYS A 5 36.68 3.44 -3.71
C LYS A 5 36.31 3.13 -5.16
N MET A 6 35.84 4.12 -5.92
CA MET A 6 35.41 3.98 -7.31
C MET A 6 35.87 5.18 -8.10
N THR A 7 36.26 4.95 -9.36
CA THR A 7 36.49 6.02 -10.32
C THR A 7 35.20 6.59 -10.85
N GLU A 8 35.21 7.74 -11.50
CA GLU A 8 34.04 8.35 -12.12
C GLU A 8 33.45 7.45 -13.21
N GLU A 9 34.29 6.86 -14.06
CA GLU A 9 33.90 5.89 -15.09
C GLU A 9 33.18 4.67 -14.50
N GLN A 10 33.65 4.14 -13.36
CA GLN A 10 33.00 3.04 -12.66
C GLN A 10 31.65 3.45 -12.08
N VAL A 11 31.49 4.69 -11.62
CA VAL A 11 30.19 5.21 -11.14
C VAL A 11 29.22 5.34 -12.31
N ASP A 12 29.64 5.87 -13.44
CA ASP A 12 28.81 6.01 -14.64
C ASP A 12 28.39 4.66 -15.20
N ASP A 13 29.29 3.68 -15.22
CA ASP A 13 28.95 2.30 -15.59
C ASP A 13 27.93 1.68 -14.65
N PHE A 14 28.13 1.84 -13.34
CA PHE A 14 27.19 1.35 -12.33
C PHE A 14 25.80 1.99 -12.47
N VAL A 15 25.73 3.31 -12.66
CA VAL A 15 24.46 4.05 -12.85
C VAL A 15 23.75 3.56 -14.12
N SER A 16 24.50 3.32 -15.20
CA SER A 16 23.95 2.87 -16.48
C SER A 16 23.33 1.46 -16.41
N HIS A 17 23.79 0.62 -15.49
CA HIS A 17 23.31 -0.75 -15.32
C HIS A 17 22.39 -0.95 -14.12
N ALA A 18 22.23 0.08 -13.27
CA ALA A 18 21.31 0.01 -12.15
C ALA A 18 19.85 0.03 -12.62
N CYS A 19 18.99 -0.67 -11.92
CA CYS A 19 17.54 -0.72 -12.20
C CYS A 19 17.20 -1.11 -13.65
N PRO A 20 17.60 -2.30 -14.12
CA PRO A 20 17.59 -2.67 -15.54
C PRO A 20 16.20 -2.93 -16.13
N THR A 21 15.13 -2.86 -15.33
CA THR A 21 13.75 -3.11 -15.76
C THR A 21 12.91 -1.83 -15.75
N CYS A 22 11.60 -1.92 -15.95
CA CYS A 22 10.66 -0.79 -15.93
C CYS A 22 9.76 -0.84 -14.68
N GLY A 23 9.14 0.28 -14.39
CA GLY A 23 8.25 0.45 -13.24
C GLY A 23 8.95 0.98 -12.00
N SER A 24 8.31 0.83 -10.84
CA SER A 24 8.90 1.18 -9.55
C SER A 24 9.84 0.08 -9.05
N CYS A 25 10.54 0.34 -7.93
CA CYS A 25 11.42 -0.65 -7.31
C CYS A 25 10.66 -1.94 -6.89
N SER A 26 11.39 -3.01 -6.59
CA SER A 26 10.81 -4.29 -6.16
C SER A 26 10.45 -4.35 -4.68
N GLY A 27 10.82 -3.35 -3.88
CA GLY A 27 10.58 -3.32 -2.42
C GLY A 27 9.46 -2.36 -2.02
N MET A 28 9.19 -2.30 -0.71
CA MET A 28 8.16 -1.43 -0.11
C MET A 28 8.73 -0.02 0.17
N TYR A 29 9.31 0.59 -0.85
CA TYR A 29 9.71 1.99 -0.83
C TYR A 29 8.50 2.90 -1.15
N THR A 30 8.71 4.20 -1.25
CA THR A 30 7.64 5.19 -1.34
C THR A 30 6.65 4.93 -2.47
N ALA A 31 7.13 4.61 -3.68
CA ALA A 31 6.26 4.41 -4.84
C ALA A 31 5.31 3.22 -4.63
N ASN A 32 5.83 2.06 -4.24
CA ASN A 32 5.01 0.88 -3.99
C ASN A 32 4.12 1.05 -2.76
N SER A 33 4.60 1.71 -1.70
CA SER A 33 3.78 2.05 -0.54
C SER A 33 2.55 2.84 -0.96
N MET A 34 2.72 3.93 -1.70
CA MET A 34 1.58 4.75 -2.14
C MET A 34 0.68 4.03 -3.14
N ASN A 35 1.24 3.19 -4.03
CA ASN A 35 0.45 2.35 -4.93
C ASN A 35 -0.45 1.37 -4.15
N CYS A 36 0.08 0.72 -3.10
CA CYS A 36 -0.69 -0.16 -2.21
C CYS A 36 -1.76 0.61 -1.44
N LEU A 37 -1.41 1.79 -0.90
CA LEU A 37 -2.36 2.61 -0.14
C LEU A 37 -3.45 3.20 -1.04
N THR A 38 -3.20 3.39 -2.33
CA THR A 38 -4.24 3.77 -3.30
C THR A 38 -5.33 2.69 -3.41
N GLU A 39 -4.96 1.40 -3.33
CA GLU A 39 -5.94 0.30 -3.22
C GLU A 39 -6.69 0.35 -1.88
N ALA A 40 -5.97 0.55 -0.77
CA ALA A 40 -6.54 0.57 0.57
C ALA A 40 -7.53 1.73 0.80
N ILE A 41 -7.27 2.91 0.22
CA ILE A 41 -8.23 4.04 0.18
C ILE A 41 -9.47 3.69 -0.64
N GLY A 42 -9.34 2.76 -1.60
CA GLY A 42 -10.40 2.39 -2.52
C GLY A 42 -10.34 3.11 -3.88
N MET A 43 -9.32 3.92 -4.14
CA MET A 43 -9.13 4.64 -5.41
C MET A 43 -8.42 3.80 -6.47
N GLY A 44 -7.68 2.76 -6.08
CA GLY A 44 -7.02 1.81 -6.97
C GLY A 44 -7.83 0.53 -7.14
N LEU A 45 -7.70 -0.11 -8.30
CA LEU A 45 -8.20 -1.47 -8.51
C LEU A 45 -7.23 -2.48 -7.92
N GLN A 46 -7.74 -3.68 -7.61
CA GLN A 46 -6.94 -4.78 -7.08
C GLN A 46 -5.71 -5.06 -7.96
N GLY A 47 -4.56 -5.16 -7.32
CA GLY A 47 -3.28 -5.40 -7.98
C GLY A 47 -2.57 -4.12 -8.46
N ASN A 48 -3.18 -2.94 -8.31
CA ASN A 48 -2.53 -1.69 -8.69
C ASN A 48 -1.17 -1.51 -7.99
N GLY A 49 -1.09 -1.85 -6.72
CA GLY A 49 0.13 -1.72 -5.92
C GLY A 49 1.15 -2.85 -6.12
N THR A 50 0.73 -4.01 -6.60
CA THR A 50 1.53 -5.23 -6.47
C THR A 50 1.90 -5.93 -7.78
N ILE A 51 1.07 -5.82 -8.85
CA ILE A 51 1.39 -6.45 -10.13
C ILE A 51 2.68 -5.86 -10.71
N PRO A 52 3.72 -6.66 -10.96
CA PRO A 52 4.96 -6.17 -11.58
C PRO A 52 4.73 -5.49 -12.93
N ALA A 53 5.48 -4.43 -13.20
CA ALA A 53 5.33 -3.63 -14.43
C ALA A 53 5.56 -4.44 -15.71
N VAL A 54 6.37 -5.49 -15.63
CA VAL A 54 6.71 -6.38 -16.76
C VAL A 54 5.67 -7.46 -17.04
N TYR A 55 4.67 -7.64 -16.16
CA TYR A 55 3.64 -8.66 -16.35
C TYR A 55 2.55 -8.17 -17.33
N SER A 56 2.10 -9.05 -18.21
CA SER A 56 0.97 -8.76 -19.11
C SER A 56 -0.31 -8.41 -18.37
N GLU A 57 -0.43 -8.86 -17.14
CA GLU A 57 -1.53 -8.52 -16.22
C GLU A 57 -1.62 -7.03 -15.93
N ARG A 58 -0.49 -6.30 -15.92
CA ARG A 58 -0.47 -4.83 -15.80
C ARG A 58 -1.22 -4.15 -16.95
N ILE A 59 -1.06 -4.66 -18.18
CA ILE A 59 -1.77 -4.14 -19.35
C ILE A 59 -3.27 -4.45 -19.25
N LYS A 60 -3.63 -5.64 -18.76
CA LYS A 60 -5.05 -6.01 -18.51
C LYS A 60 -5.67 -5.07 -17.47
N LEU A 61 -4.96 -4.81 -16.37
CA LEU A 61 -5.41 -3.88 -15.33
C LEU A 61 -5.63 -2.47 -15.88
N ALA A 62 -4.71 -1.96 -16.70
CA ALA A 62 -4.85 -0.65 -17.32
C ALA A 62 -6.11 -0.55 -18.22
N LYS A 63 -6.37 -1.58 -19.02
CA LYS A 63 -7.60 -1.65 -19.84
C LYS A 63 -8.85 -1.71 -18.96
N HIS A 64 -8.83 -2.52 -17.91
CA HIS A 64 -9.93 -2.63 -16.96
C HIS A 64 -10.18 -1.30 -16.25
N ALA A 65 -9.13 -0.59 -15.83
CA ALA A 65 -9.26 0.73 -15.22
C ALA A 65 -9.95 1.75 -16.16
N GLY A 66 -9.63 1.72 -17.46
CA GLY A 66 -10.30 2.55 -18.46
C GLY A 66 -11.80 2.24 -18.59
N MET A 67 -12.20 0.97 -18.54
CA MET A 67 -13.61 0.58 -18.53
C MET A 67 -14.29 1.00 -17.22
N GLN A 68 -13.60 0.81 -16.09
CA GLN A 68 -14.13 1.10 -14.77
C GLN A 68 -14.37 2.60 -14.55
N VAL A 69 -13.52 3.49 -15.07
CA VAL A 69 -13.77 4.94 -14.99
C VAL A 69 -15.05 5.35 -15.71
N MET A 70 -15.39 4.68 -16.81
CA MET A 70 -16.66 4.93 -17.51
C MET A 70 -17.86 4.46 -16.69
N GLU A 71 -17.71 3.34 -15.96
CA GLU A 71 -18.76 2.87 -15.06
C GLU A 71 -18.94 3.81 -13.86
N MET A 72 -17.85 4.30 -13.28
CA MET A 72 -17.91 5.33 -12.23
C MET A 72 -18.63 6.59 -12.71
N TYR A 73 -18.33 7.03 -13.94
CA TYR A 73 -19.01 8.18 -14.55
C TYR A 73 -20.52 7.95 -14.69
N ARG A 74 -20.95 6.79 -15.24
CA ARG A 74 -22.36 6.44 -15.38
C ARG A 74 -23.11 6.38 -14.05
N ARG A 75 -22.44 5.89 -12.99
CA ARG A 75 -22.98 5.76 -11.64
C ARG A 75 -22.80 7.02 -10.80
N ASN A 76 -22.16 8.06 -11.35
CA ASN A 76 -21.83 9.30 -10.66
C ASN A 76 -21.05 9.07 -9.35
N ILE A 77 -20.13 8.08 -9.35
CA ILE A 77 -19.20 7.84 -8.22
C ILE A 77 -18.01 8.78 -8.39
N ARG A 78 -17.86 9.71 -7.47
CA ARG A 78 -16.81 10.73 -7.52
C ARG A 78 -15.66 10.37 -6.56
N PRO A 79 -14.43 10.88 -6.78
CA PRO A 79 -13.33 10.65 -5.85
C PRO A 79 -13.65 11.01 -4.39
N ARG A 80 -14.43 12.07 -4.15
CA ARG A 80 -14.84 12.47 -2.78
C ARG A 80 -15.89 11.57 -2.14
N ASP A 81 -16.57 10.75 -2.92
CA ASP A 81 -17.48 9.73 -2.38
C ASP A 81 -16.68 8.50 -1.86
N ILE A 82 -15.44 8.32 -2.33
CA ILE A 82 -14.51 7.26 -1.95
C ILE A 82 -13.55 7.73 -0.86
N MET A 83 -12.91 8.89 -1.05
CA MET A 83 -11.89 9.44 -0.15
C MET A 83 -12.52 10.06 1.10
N THR A 84 -13.08 9.23 1.95
CA THR A 84 -13.69 9.61 3.23
C THR A 84 -12.70 9.42 4.39
N GLU A 85 -13.02 9.98 5.56
CA GLU A 85 -12.22 9.77 6.77
C GLU A 85 -11.99 8.28 7.06
N LYS A 86 -13.04 7.45 6.97
CA LYS A 86 -12.94 5.99 7.15
C LYS A 86 -11.99 5.34 6.13
N ALA A 87 -11.99 5.81 4.87
CA ALA A 87 -11.09 5.30 3.85
C ALA A 87 -9.62 5.61 4.17
N PHE A 88 -9.32 6.79 4.70
CA PHE A 88 -7.99 7.12 5.19
C PHE A 88 -7.59 6.31 6.42
N MET A 89 -8.52 6.02 7.33
CA MET A 89 -8.26 5.10 8.45
C MET A 89 -7.91 3.69 7.96
N ASN A 90 -8.62 3.17 6.96
CA ASN A 90 -8.27 1.91 6.31
C ASN A 90 -6.86 1.95 5.71
N ALA A 91 -6.53 3.03 5.00
CA ALA A 91 -5.21 3.19 4.41
C ALA A 91 -4.11 3.19 5.49
N MET A 92 -4.29 3.94 6.58
CA MET A 92 -3.31 3.96 7.69
C MET A 92 -3.19 2.58 8.37
N THR A 93 -4.29 1.85 8.52
CA THR A 93 -4.28 0.48 9.06
C THR A 93 -3.48 -0.46 8.14
N VAL A 94 -3.71 -0.39 6.84
CA VAL A 94 -2.94 -1.18 5.86
C VAL A 94 -1.47 -0.76 5.82
N ASP A 95 -1.18 0.54 5.94
CA ASP A 95 0.16 1.11 6.04
C ASP A 95 0.96 0.48 7.19
N MET A 96 0.35 0.40 8.37
CA MET A 96 0.94 -0.22 9.56
C MET A 96 1.15 -1.73 9.38
N ALA A 97 0.20 -2.42 8.76
CA ALA A 97 0.28 -3.87 8.56
C ALA A 97 1.35 -4.26 7.52
N LEU A 98 1.51 -3.49 6.47
CA LEU A 98 2.52 -3.69 5.43
C LEU A 98 3.92 -3.25 5.87
N GLY A 99 4.04 -2.33 6.83
CA GLY A 99 5.30 -1.68 7.16
C GLY A 99 5.82 -0.84 5.99
N CYS A 100 4.98 0.06 5.49
CA CYS A 100 5.28 0.92 4.35
C CYS A 100 6.39 1.95 4.65
N SER A 101 6.77 2.72 3.64
CA SER A 101 7.71 3.83 3.76
C SER A 101 7.15 4.94 4.66
N THR A 102 7.99 5.53 5.50
CA THR A 102 7.63 6.68 6.34
C THR A 102 7.13 7.90 5.55
N ASN A 103 7.41 7.96 4.24
CA ASN A 103 6.86 9.00 3.35
C ASN A 103 5.33 8.97 3.25
N THR A 104 4.67 7.85 3.59
CA THR A 104 3.22 7.77 3.67
C THR A 104 2.64 8.74 4.68
N MET A 105 3.39 9.02 5.76
CA MET A 105 3.03 10.01 6.78
C MET A 105 3.07 11.46 6.28
N LEU A 106 3.65 11.72 5.11
CA LEU A 106 3.57 13.00 4.40
C LEU A 106 2.46 12.98 3.37
N HIS A 107 2.37 11.90 2.59
CA HIS A 107 1.48 11.82 1.44
C HIS A 107 0.01 11.62 1.82
N LEU A 108 -0.30 10.76 2.79
CA LEU A 108 -1.69 10.54 3.21
C LEU A 108 -2.36 11.81 3.75
N PRO A 109 -1.73 12.60 4.65
CA PRO A 109 -2.28 13.89 5.07
C PRO A 109 -2.45 14.89 3.93
N ALA A 110 -1.51 14.94 2.97
CA ALA A 110 -1.60 15.84 1.82
C ALA A 110 -2.80 15.47 0.93
N ILE A 111 -2.99 14.18 0.63
CA ILE A 111 -4.13 13.68 -0.15
C ILE A 111 -5.44 13.94 0.62
N ALA A 112 -5.47 13.68 1.92
CA ALA A 112 -6.64 13.93 2.76
C ALA A 112 -7.02 15.42 2.75
N HIS A 113 -6.04 16.32 2.84
CA HIS A 113 -6.26 17.76 2.76
C HIS A 113 -6.96 18.16 1.45
N GLU A 114 -6.44 17.68 0.31
CA GLU A 114 -7.04 17.94 -1.01
C GLU A 114 -8.44 17.31 -1.15
N ALA A 115 -8.69 16.19 -0.50
CA ALA A 115 -10.01 15.57 -0.42
C ALA A 115 -10.99 16.33 0.49
N GLY A 116 -10.51 17.28 1.31
CA GLY A 116 -11.28 18.01 2.31
C GLY A 116 -11.48 17.22 3.61
N VAL A 117 -10.64 16.20 3.85
CA VAL A 117 -10.64 15.38 5.06
C VAL A 117 -9.54 15.85 6.00
N LYS A 118 -9.89 16.06 7.27
CA LYS A 118 -8.91 16.40 8.32
C LYS A 118 -8.28 15.09 8.83
N LEU A 119 -7.05 14.84 8.45
CA LEU A 119 -6.26 13.71 8.93
C LEU A 119 -5.14 14.23 9.85
N ASN A 120 -5.23 13.93 11.14
CA ASN A 120 -4.18 14.27 12.11
C ASN A 120 -3.22 13.09 12.26
N LEU A 121 -1.91 13.35 12.14
CA LEU A 121 -0.87 12.35 12.34
C LEU A 121 -0.82 11.79 13.78
N ASP A 122 -1.43 12.45 14.74
CA ASP A 122 -1.50 11.93 16.12
C ASP A 122 -2.18 10.56 16.18
N ILE A 123 -3.15 10.32 15.29
CA ILE A 123 -3.86 9.05 15.22
C ILE A 123 -2.97 7.89 14.70
N ALA A 124 -1.85 8.18 14.02
CA ALA A 124 -0.98 7.16 13.47
C ALA A 124 -0.46 6.18 14.54
N ASN A 125 -0.03 6.71 15.69
CA ASN A 125 0.44 5.88 16.79
C ASN A 125 -0.68 5.06 17.44
N GLU A 126 -1.91 5.60 17.50
CA GLU A 126 -3.07 4.87 18.01
C GLU A 126 -3.45 3.71 17.10
N ILE A 127 -3.39 3.92 15.80
CA ILE A 127 -3.64 2.88 14.79
C ILE A 127 -2.51 1.85 14.83
N SER A 128 -1.25 2.30 14.87
CA SER A 128 -0.07 1.42 14.97
C SER A 128 -0.15 0.50 16.20
N ALA A 129 -0.56 1.03 17.36
CA ALA A 129 -0.68 0.25 18.59
C ALA A 129 -1.73 -0.87 18.52
N LYS A 130 -2.68 -0.79 17.59
CA LYS A 130 -3.80 -1.75 17.45
C LYS A 130 -3.69 -2.63 16.20
N THR A 131 -2.76 -2.31 15.29
CA THR A 131 -2.62 -2.97 14.01
C THR A 131 -1.36 -3.81 14.01
N PRO A 132 -1.46 -5.14 13.90
CA PRO A 132 -0.26 -5.98 13.81
C PRO A 132 0.47 -5.79 12.48
N ASN A 133 1.81 -5.92 12.51
CA ASN A 133 2.62 -5.93 11.31
C ASN A 133 2.60 -7.33 10.69
N LEU A 134 2.11 -7.45 9.47
CA LEU A 134 1.89 -8.73 8.78
C LEU A 134 2.90 -9.02 7.68
N CYS A 135 3.68 -8.03 7.25
CA CYS A 135 4.62 -8.18 6.13
C CYS A 135 5.98 -7.59 6.45
N HIS A 136 7.03 -8.28 6.02
CA HIS A 136 8.41 -7.80 6.05
C HIS A 136 8.99 -7.76 4.63
N LEU A 137 8.57 -6.77 3.86
CA LEU A 137 9.07 -6.56 2.50
C LEU A 137 10.41 -5.80 2.53
N ALA A 138 11.23 -6.01 1.51
CA ALA A 138 12.46 -5.24 1.35
C ALA A 138 12.16 -3.72 1.38
N PRO A 139 12.94 -2.92 2.10
CA PRO A 139 14.24 -3.21 2.72
C PRO A 139 14.17 -3.81 4.15
N ALA A 140 12.99 -3.90 4.78
CA ALA A 140 12.85 -4.42 6.14
C ALA A 140 13.05 -5.95 6.21
N GLY A 141 12.80 -6.67 5.13
CA GLY A 141 12.97 -8.11 4.99
C GLY A 141 13.51 -8.51 3.63
N HIS A 142 13.37 -9.79 3.30
CA HIS A 142 13.85 -10.38 2.05
C HIS A 142 12.74 -10.69 1.05
N THR A 143 11.50 -10.32 1.36
CA THR A 143 10.33 -10.51 0.49
C THR A 143 10.17 -9.29 -0.42
N TYR A 144 9.79 -9.52 -1.66
CA TYR A 144 9.61 -8.50 -2.69
C TYR A 144 8.14 -8.35 -3.10
N MET A 145 7.84 -7.27 -3.84
CA MET A 145 6.49 -6.94 -4.29
C MET A 145 5.86 -8.04 -5.17
N GLU A 146 6.65 -8.73 -5.97
CA GLU A 146 6.22 -9.87 -6.78
C GLU A 146 5.62 -10.98 -5.90
N GLN A 147 6.34 -11.35 -4.82
CA GLN A 147 5.88 -12.35 -3.86
C GLN A 147 4.61 -11.89 -3.13
N LEU A 148 4.52 -10.61 -2.76
CA LEU A 148 3.29 -10.05 -2.18
C LEU A 148 2.12 -10.17 -3.17
N ASN A 149 2.33 -9.90 -4.46
CA ASN A 149 1.31 -10.07 -5.49
C ASN A 149 0.82 -11.52 -5.58
N GLU A 150 1.75 -12.47 -5.61
CA GLU A 150 1.45 -13.91 -5.66
C GLU A 150 0.73 -14.40 -4.40
N ALA A 151 1.08 -13.87 -3.24
CA ALA A 151 0.42 -14.16 -1.96
C ALA A 151 -1.03 -13.63 -1.88
N GLY A 152 -1.45 -12.77 -2.81
CA GLY A 152 -2.81 -12.22 -2.89
C GLY A 152 -2.89 -10.70 -2.80
N GLY A 153 -1.74 -10.03 -2.68
CA GLY A 153 -1.62 -8.58 -2.73
C GLY A 153 -2.26 -7.86 -1.54
N VAL A 154 -2.53 -6.58 -1.75
CA VAL A 154 -3.09 -5.69 -0.72
C VAL A 154 -4.43 -6.19 -0.19
N TYR A 155 -5.30 -6.70 -1.06
CA TYR A 155 -6.62 -7.19 -0.63
C TYR A 155 -6.53 -8.44 0.27
N ALA A 156 -5.51 -9.30 0.10
CA ALA A 156 -5.28 -10.40 1.02
C ALA A 156 -4.84 -9.91 2.42
N VAL A 157 -3.99 -8.88 2.48
CA VAL A 157 -3.63 -8.21 3.74
C VAL A 157 -4.87 -7.58 4.38
N MET A 158 -5.71 -6.90 3.60
CA MET A 158 -6.96 -6.31 4.09
C MET A 158 -7.93 -7.39 4.60
N ASN A 159 -8.02 -8.53 3.94
CA ASN A 159 -8.84 -9.65 4.42
C ASN A 159 -8.31 -10.20 5.76
N GLU A 160 -6.99 -10.35 5.93
CA GLU A 160 -6.40 -10.74 7.23
C GLU A 160 -6.77 -9.74 8.33
N LEU A 161 -6.62 -8.44 8.07
CA LEU A 161 -6.99 -7.37 9.02
C LEU A 161 -8.48 -7.40 9.37
N ASN A 162 -9.33 -7.71 8.39
CA ASN A 162 -10.78 -7.75 8.57
C ASN A 162 -11.22 -8.88 9.51
N LYS A 163 -10.45 -9.97 9.65
CA LYS A 163 -10.77 -11.06 10.60
C LYS A 163 -10.84 -10.57 12.05
N LYS A 164 -10.13 -9.49 12.40
CA LYS A 164 -10.21 -8.82 13.72
C LYS A 164 -11.03 -7.53 13.69
N GLY A 165 -11.76 -7.25 12.61
CA GLY A 165 -12.60 -6.06 12.49
C GLY A 165 -11.83 -4.74 12.47
N LEU A 166 -10.60 -4.73 11.98
CA LEU A 166 -9.72 -3.56 11.98
C LEU A 166 -9.99 -2.60 10.81
N LEU A 167 -10.92 -2.94 9.90
CA LEU A 167 -11.24 -2.13 8.73
C LEU A 167 -12.70 -1.69 8.71
N TYR A 168 -12.94 -0.51 8.15
CA TYR A 168 -14.26 -0.03 7.78
C TYR A 168 -14.66 -0.63 6.43
N THR A 169 -15.41 -1.72 6.45
CA THR A 169 -15.78 -2.50 5.25
C THR A 169 -16.88 -1.86 4.42
N ASP A 170 -17.59 -0.87 4.97
CA ASP A 170 -18.67 -0.12 4.32
C ASP A 170 -18.19 0.98 3.36
N CYS A 171 -16.88 1.25 3.30
CA CYS A 171 -16.31 2.28 2.42
C CYS A 171 -16.51 1.92 0.94
N MET A 172 -17.01 2.88 0.15
CA MET A 172 -17.12 2.80 -1.31
C MET A 172 -15.74 2.78 -1.96
N THR A 173 -15.60 2.09 -3.08
CA THR A 173 -14.37 2.03 -3.85
C THR A 173 -14.59 2.32 -5.34
N ALA A 174 -13.49 2.53 -6.06
CA ALA A 174 -13.49 2.73 -7.52
C ALA A 174 -14.04 1.52 -8.30
N THR A 175 -14.16 0.34 -7.69
CA THR A 175 -14.83 -0.80 -8.31
C THR A 175 -16.36 -0.64 -8.36
N GLY A 176 -16.90 0.34 -7.67
CA GLY A 176 -18.34 0.52 -7.47
C GLY A 176 -18.95 -0.44 -6.45
N LYS A 177 -18.11 -1.13 -5.70
CA LYS A 177 -18.43 -2.01 -4.57
C LYS A 177 -17.79 -1.46 -3.31
N THR A 178 -18.22 -1.97 -2.17
CA THR A 178 -17.58 -1.66 -0.89
C THR A 178 -16.25 -2.38 -0.71
N VAL A 179 -15.46 -1.94 0.26
CA VAL A 179 -14.23 -2.63 0.68
C VAL A 179 -14.54 -4.08 1.06
N GLY A 180 -15.59 -4.31 1.86
CA GLY A 180 -15.99 -5.66 2.29
C GLY A 180 -16.27 -6.59 1.12
N GLU A 181 -17.09 -6.15 0.15
CA GLU A 181 -17.41 -6.93 -1.05
C GLU A 181 -16.17 -7.24 -1.90
N ASN A 182 -15.19 -6.34 -1.93
CA ASN A 182 -13.97 -6.54 -2.71
C ASN A 182 -13.01 -7.56 -2.09
N ILE A 183 -12.92 -7.60 -0.76
CA ILE A 183 -11.96 -8.47 -0.06
C ILE A 183 -12.53 -9.84 0.33
N GLU A 184 -13.85 -10.02 0.29
CA GLU A 184 -14.56 -11.21 0.79
C GLU A 184 -13.99 -12.54 0.26
N HIS A 185 -13.60 -12.57 -1.00
CA HIS A 185 -13.13 -13.77 -1.69
C HIS A 185 -11.63 -13.74 -2.02
N VAL A 186 -10.88 -12.82 -1.42
CA VAL A 186 -9.43 -12.72 -1.62
C VAL A 186 -8.72 -13.26 -0.39
N TYR A 187 -7.98 -14.36 -0.56
CA TYR A 187 -7.34 -15.07 0.54
C TYR A 187 -5.83 -14.94 0.48
N ASN A 188 -5.21 -14.97 1.65
CA ASN A 188 -3.78 -15.13 1.80
C ASN A 188 -3.36 -16.53 1.29
N ARG A 189 -2.52 -16.54 0.26
CA ARG A 189 -2.04 -17.76 -0.41
C ARG A 189 -0.67 -18.20 0.08
N ASP A 190 0.05 -17.30 0.78
CA ASP A 190 1.38 -17.57 1.31
C ASP A 190 1.55 -16.93 2.69
N PRO A 191 1.40 -17.72 3.78
CA PRO A 191 1.54 -17.24 5.14
C PRO A 191 2.97 -16.87 5.55
N GLU A 192 3.98 -17.18 4.73
CA GLU A 192 5.36 -16.72 4.96
C GLU A 192 5.57 -15.30 4.42
N VAL A 193 4.79 -14.89 3.43
CA VAL A 193 4.82 -13.54 2.82
C VAL A 193 3.87 -12.59 3.55
N ILE A 194 2.62 -13.04 3.77
CA ILE A 194 1.62 -12.31 4.55
C ILE A 194 1.35 -13.14 5.80
N ARG A 195 1.84 -12.74 6.94
CA ARG A 195 1.57 -13.45 8.19
C ARG A 195 0.09 -13.47 8.51
N PRO A 196 -0.45 -14.62 8.98
CA PRO A 196 -1.80 -14.66 9.51
C PRO A 196 -1.96 -13.66 10.67
N ILE A 197 -3.15 -13.08 10.80
CA ILE A 197 -3.45 -12.06 11.81
C ILE A 197 -3.20 -12.55 13.25
N ASP A 198 -3.24 -13.86 13.49
CA ASP A 198 -3.00 -14.47 14.80
C ASP A 198 -1.52 -14.88 15.00
N ASN A 199 -0.67 -14.68 14.00
CA ASN A 199 0.77 -14.94 14.08
C ASN A 199 1.57 -13.84 13.34
N PRO A 200 1.45 -12.56 13.72
CA PRO A 200 2.11 -11.44 13.05
C PRO A 200 3.62 -11.42 13.34
N TYR A 201 4.36 -10.61 12.58
CA TYR A 201 5.75 -10.27 12.91
C TYR A 201 5.84 -9.42 14.17
N SER A 202 4.87 -8.55 14.41
CA SER A 202 4.73 -7.72 15.61
C SER A 202 3.25 -7.49 15.90
N GLU A 203 2.89 -7.40 17.16
CA GLU A 203 1.54 -7.02 17.61
C GLU A 203 1.21 -5.55 17.32
N THR A 204 2.22 -4.74 17.02
CA THR A 204 2.09 -3.33 16.65
C THR A 204 2.55 -3.09 15.22
N GLY A 205 2.09 -2.00 14.62
CA GLY A 205 2.38 -1.63 13.24
C GLY A 205 3.84 -1.32 12.95
N GLY A 206 4.20 -1.37 11.67
CA GLY A 206 5.58 -1.17 11.19
C GLY A 206 6.05 0.30 11.21
N ILE A 207 5.18 1.26 11.55
CA ILE A 207 5.53 2.69 11.58
C ILE A 207 5.20 3.27 12.96
N ALA A 208 6.11 4.11 13.47
CA ALA A 208 5.91 4.91 14.68
C ALA A 208 6.24 6.38 14.39
N VAL A 209 5.40 7.28 14.86
CA VAL A 209 5.61 8.74 14.79
C VAL A 209 6.16 9.21 16.13
N LEU A 210 7.45 9.52 16.15
CA LEU A 210 8.12 10.01 17.37
C LEU A 210 7.84 11.49 17.58
N LYS A 211 7.66 11.89 18.82
CA LYS A 211 7.44 13.27 19.24
C LYS A 211 8.31 13.63 20.42
N GLY A 212 8.82 14.84 20.42
CA GLY A 212 9.63 15.39 21.51
C GLY A 212 10.08 16.81 21.23
N ASN A 213 10.96 17.33 22.06
CA ASN A 213 11.54 18.66 21.88
C ASN A 213 12.76 18.66 20.95
N ILE A 214 13.24 17.49 20.53
CA ILE A 214 14.37 17.31 19.59
C ILE A 214 13.88 16.63 18.30
N ALA A 215 12.83 15.84 18.37
CA ALA A 215 12.21 15.14 17.24
C ALA A 215 10.80 15.67 16.98
#